data_46e80ea7de5e9630bd2c870f6ebb7842
#
_entry.id   46e80ea7de5e9630bd2c870f6ebb7842
#
_cell.length_a   1.000
_cell.length_b   1.000
_cell.length_c   1.000
_cell.angle_alpha   90.00
_cell.angle_beta   90.00
_cell.angle_gamma   90.00
#
_symmetry.space_group_name_H-M   'P 1'
#
loop_
_entity.id
_entity.type
_entity.pdbx_description
1 polymer ?
#
loop_
_entity_poly.entity_id
_entity_poly.type
_entity_poly.pdbx_seq_one_letter_code
_entity_poly.pdbx_strand_id
1 'polypeptide(L)'
;VIPKELLAALRTIEIHTARLANEQLSGTYTSSFKGQGLAFREVRPYQPGDDVRTIDWNVSARMNETFVKVFVEEREMTVMLVVDLSASERFGTQRAAKVRVASEVAALLAFSAIRNNDRVGLIVATDKVERIVPPKKGEKHVMRVVREILGFEPKWSEGAGHAYDAQGRMRLGAATNLKGALESLVRVSRRRSIAFVVSDFYDAGYERTLALASAKHDVVPVVLVDPRDGAMPDVGLASFEDLESGESILVDTGDPRVRAWYAAAMK
;
A
#
# COMPACT_ATOMS: atom_id res chain seq x y z
N VAL A 1 25.05 3.62 -2.42
CA VAL A 1 25.33 3.41 -1.00
C VAL A 1 24.06 3.83 -0.25
N ILE A 2 23.46 2.91 0.51
CA ILE A 2 22.25 3.21 1.29
C ILE A 2 22.68 4.10 2.47
N PRO A 3 22.04 5.25 2.72
CA PRO A 3 22.33 6.07 3.89
C PRO A 3 22.17 5.26 5.19
N LYS A 4 23.05 5.49 6.16
CA LYS A 4 23.01 4.76 7.45
C LYS A 4 21.69 4.94 8.20
N GLU A 5 21.08 6.10 8.03
CA GLU A 5 19.76 6.45 8.58
C GLU A 5 18.64 5.58 7.98
N LEU A 6 18.69 5.31 6.68
CA LEU A 6 17.77 4.43 5.99
C LEU A 6 17.92 2.97 6.45
N LEU A 7 19.16 2.53 6.71
CA LEU A 7 19.42 1.20 7.28
C LEU A 7 18.92 1.09 8.73
N ALA A 8 19.01 2.16 9.51
CA ALA A 8 18.46 2.19 10.87
C ALA A 8 16.94 2.17 10.84
N ALA A 9 16.29 2.95 9.96
CA ALA A 9 14.85 2.95 9.75
C ALA A 9 14.37 1.57 9.28
N LEU A 10 15.07 0.94 8.34
CA LEU A 10 14.77 -0.41 7.86
C LEU A 10 14.86 -1.44 8.99
N ARG A 11 15.89 -1.40 9.85
CA ARG A 11 15.99 -2.28 11.01
C ARG A 11 14.88 -2.06 12.02
N THR A 12 14.51 -0.82 12.27
CA THR A 12 13.41 -0.49 13.19
C THR A 12 12.07 -0.97 12.63
N ILE A 13 11.85 -0.81 11.34
CA ILE A 13 10.67 -1.31 10.63
C ILE A 13 10.66 -2.86 10.65
N GLU A 14 11.78 -3.51 10.35
CA GLU A 14 11.89 -4.97 10.38
C GLU A 14 11.58 -5.55 11.77
N ILE A 15 12.08 -4.94 12.84
CA ILE A 15 11.81 -5.34 14.23
C ILE A 15 10.33 -5.11 14.58
N HIS A 16 9.76 -3.97 14.21
CA HIS A 16 8.34 -3.67 14.45
C HIS A 16 7.42 -4.58 13.63
N THR A 17 7.79 -4.85 12.38
CA THR A 17 7.05 -5.74 11.48
C THR A 17 7.01 -7.18 11.98
N ALA A 18 8.17 -7.70 12.41
CA ALA A 18 8.25 -9.04 12.96
C ALA A 18 7.31 -9.22 14.16
N ARG A 19 7.11 -8.16 14.93
CA ARG A 19 6.23 -8.16 16.09
C ARG A 19 4.75 -8.05 15.72
N LEU A 20 4.38 -7.12 14.83
CA LEU A 20 3.00 -6.93 14.35
C LEU A 20 2.52 -8.06 13.44
N ALA A 21 3.40 -8.60 12.59
CA ALA A 21 3.06 -9.74 11.73
C ALA A 21 2.83 -11.02 12.54
N ASN A 22 3.49 -11.19 13.68
CA ASN A 22 3.23 -12.33 14.56
C ASN A 22 1.92 -12.19 15.36
N GLU A 23 1.51 -10.97 15.70
CA GLU A 23 0.37 -10.74 16.60
C GLU A 23 -0.96 -10.51 15.86
N GLN A 24 -0.97 -9.90 14.67
CA GLN A 24 -2.22 -9.47 14.03
C GLN A 24 -2.42 -9.93 12.57
N LEU A 25 -1.37 -10.16 11.81
CA LEU A 25 -1.50 -10.48 10.38
C LEU A 25 -1.49 -11.99 10.07
N SER A 26 -1.05 -12.84 10.98
CA SER A 26 -1.03 -14.30 10.76
C SER A 26 -2.43 -14.91 10.69
N GLY A 27 -3.45 -14.25 11.29
CA GLY A 27 -4.83 -14.74 11.32
C GLY A 27 -5.70 -14.30 10.14
N THR A 28 -5.39 -13.15 9.51
CA THR A 28 -6.29 -12.53 8.51
C THR A 28 -5.88 -12.81 7.07
N TYR A 29 -4.65 -13.21 6.83
CA TYR A 29 -4.07 -13.35 5.49
C TYR A 29 -4.27 -14.74 4.85
N THR A 30 -4.88 -15.69 5.55
CA THR A 30 -5.15 -17.05 5.01
C THR A 30 -6.41 -17.12 4.14
N SER A 31 -6.92 -16.01 3.64
CA SER A 31 -8.20 -15.95 2.97
C SER A 31 -8.19 -16.53 1.54
N SER A 32 -9.24 -17.19 1.25
CA SER A 32 -10.08 -17.32 0.03
C SER A 32 -9.48 -17.49 -1.38
N PHE A 33 -8.18 -17.45 -1.61
CA PHE A 33 -7.63 -17.51 -2.96
C PHE A 33 -7.16 -18.92 -3.34
N LYS A 34 -7.86 -19.56 -4.28
CA LYS A 34 -7.42 -20.81 -4.90
C LYS A 34 -6.40 -20.53 -5.99
N GLY A 35 -5.12 -20.80 -5.73
CA GLY A 35 -4.03 -20.78 -6.72
C GLY A 35 -3.74 -22.22 -7.23
N GLN A 36 -3.22 -22.34 -8.44
CA GLN A 36 -2.91 -23.61 -9.07
C GLN A 36 -1.42 -23.97 -8.89
N GLY A 37 -0.99 -24.25 -7.69
CA GLY A 37 0.34 -24.78 -7.42
C GLY A 37 0.26 -25.82 -6.29
N LEU A 38 0.60 -27.07 -6.57
CA LEU A 38 0.67 -28.13 -5.58
C LEU A 38 2.14 -28.32 -5.21
N ALA A 39 2.54 -27.88 -4.02
CA ALA A 39 3.85 -28.19 -3.46
C ALA A 39 3.76 -29.49 -2.68
N PHE A 40 4.72 -30.39 -2.92
CA PHE A 40 4.85 -31.61 -2.14
C PHE A 40 5.19 -31.25 -0.69
N ARG A 41 4.38 -31.73 0.26
CA ARG A 41 4.58 -31.51 1.69
C ARG A 41 5.24 -32.71 2.36
N GLU A 42 4.56 -33.83 2.28
CA GLU A 42 4.98 -35.05 3.00
C GLU A 42 4.37 -36.31 2.36
N VAL A 43 4.84 -37.44 2.78
CA VAL A 43 4.24 -38.74 2.49
C VAL A 43 3.66 -39.30 3.77
N ARG A 44 2.38 -39.72 3.73
CA ARG A 44 1.75 -40.40 4.87
C ARG A 44 1.10 -41.70 4.44
N PRO A 45 0.84 -42.64 5.39
CA PRO A 45 0.08 -43.84 5.07
C PRO A 45 -1.28 -43.52 4.44
N TYR A 46 -1.65 -44.34 3.47
CA TYR A 46 -2.96 -44.28 2.81
C TYR A 46 -4.11 -44.49 3.81
N GLN A 47 -5.14 -43.69 3.73
CA GLN A 47 -6.38 -43.88 4.47
C GLN A 47 -7.55 -44.09 3.49
N PRO A 48 -8.52 -44.96 3.86
CA PRO A 48 -9.72 -45.13 3.03
C PRO A 48 -10.39 -43.78 2.75
N GLY A 49 -10.54 -43.45 1.45
CA GLY A 49 -11.08 -42.17 0.99
C GLY A 49 -10.03 -41.25 0.35
N ASP A 50 -8.75 -41.55 0.45
CA ASP A 50 -7.71 -40.82 -0.27
C ASP A 50 -7.76 -41.11 -1.78
N ASP A 51 -7.42 -40.08 -2.59
CA ASP A 51 -7.34 -40.22 -4.04
C ASP A 51 -6.18 -41.16 -4.42
N VAL A 52 -6.51 -42.28 -5.04
CA VAL A 52 -5.54 -43.30 -5.49
C VAL A 52 -4.47 -42.74 -6.46
N ARG A 53 -4.76 -41.60 -7.13
CA ARG A 53 -3.80 -40.93 -8.00
C ARG A 53 -2.65 -40.28 -7.25
N THR A 54 -2.80 -40.06 -5.96
CA THR A 54 -1.78 -39.48 -5.09
C THR A 54 -0.86 -40.52 -4.48
N ILE A 55 -1.07 -41.80 -4.74
CA ILE A 55 -0.20 -42.88 -4.21
C ILE A 55 1.22 -42.71 -4.72
N ASP A 56 2.19 -42.74 -3.79
CA ASP A 56 3.60 -42.81 -4.11
C ASP A 56 4.03 -44.29 -4.20
N TRP A 57 3.99 -44.83 -5.40
CA TRP A 57 4.37 -46.24 -5.65
C TRP A 57 5.83 -46.54 -5.28
N ASN A 58 6.74 -45.55 -5.36
CA ASN A 58 8.17 -45.76 -5.02
C ASN A 58 8.37 -45.88 -3.51
N VAL A 59 7.71 -45.08 -2.72
CA VAL A 59 7.76 -45.15 -1.25
C VAL A 59 7.02 -46.42 -0.78
N SER A 60 5.83 -46.63 -1.32
CA SER A 60 4.98 -47.79 -0.97
C SER A 60 5.71 -49.13 -1.20
N ALA A 61 6.43 -49.27 -2.31
CA ALA A 61 7.19 -50.47 -2.61
C ALA A 61 8.37 -50.71 -1.63
N ARG A 62 8.94 -49.65 -1.05
CA ARG A 62 10.04 -49.75 -0.09
C ARG A 62 9.57 -50.00 1.33
N MET A 63 8.42 -49.46 1.69
CA MET A 63 7.89 -49.53 3.05
C MET A 63 6.91 -50.66 3.27
N ASN A 64 6.57 -51.42 2.21
CA ASN A 64 5.60 -52.52 2.21
C ASN A 64 4.19 -52.14 2.71
N GLU A 65 3.86 -50.84 2.66
CA GLU A 65 2.57 -50.26 2.97
C GLU A 65 2.24 -49.15 1.93
N THR A 66 0.96 -48.90 1.72
CA THR A 66 0.54 -47.87 0.75
C THR A 66 0.70 -46.49 1.33
N PHE A 67 1.45 -45.64 0.65
CA PHE A 67 1.67 -44.22 1.01
C PHE A 67 1.12 -43.30 -0.03
N VAL A 68 0.60 -42.15 0.41
CA VAL A 68 0.10 -41.09 -0.45
C VAL A 68 0.95 -39.81 -0.30
N LYS A 69 1.15 -39.11 -1.42
CA LYS A 69 1.75 -37.81 -1.44
C LYS A 69 0.72 -36.77 -0.96
N VAL A 70 1.04 -36.09 0.09
CA VAL A 70 0.27 -34.92 0.55
C VAL A 70 0.85 -33.69 -0.11
N PHE A 71 0.00 -33.03 -0.88
CA PHE A 71 0.34 -31.76 -1.49
C PHE A 71 -0.33 -30.61 -0.74
N VAL A 72 0.41 -29.55 -0.53
CA VAL A 72 -0.13 -28.29 -0.04
C VAL A 72 -0.19 -27.34 -1.22
N GLU A 73 -1.32 -26.68 -1.37
CA GLU A 73 -1.46 -25.65 -2.36
C GLU A 73 -0.59 -24.45 -1.98
N GLU A 74 0.60 -24.36 -2.63
CA GLU A 74 1.49 -23.22 -2.44
C GLU A 74 0.95 -22.05 -3.24
N ARG A 75 0.29 -21.12 -2.53
CA ARG A 75 -0.35 -19.96 -3.13
C ARG A 75 0.64 -18.83 -3.23
N GLU A 76 1.31 -18.72 -4.37
CA GLU A 76 2.03 -17.51 -4.69
C GLU A 76 1.05 -16.35 -4.92
N MET A 77 0.98 -15.45 -3.99
CA MET A 77 0.19 -14.23 -4.17
C MET A 77 1.04 -13.14 -4.83
N THR A 78 0.35 -12.22 -5.47
CA THR A 78 0.95 -10.97 -5.94
C THR A 78 0.42 -9.85 -5.08
N VAL A 79 1.30 -9.15 -4.41
CA VAL A 79 1.02 -7.96 -3.62
C VAL A 79 1.41 -6.73 -4.42
N MET A 80 0.47 -5.84 -4.66
CA MET A 80 0.70 -4.54 -5.28
C MET A 80 0.56 -3.46 -4.23
N LEU A 81 1.59 -2.66 -4.06
CA LEU A 81 1.57 -1.48 -3.21
C LEU A 81 1.29 -0.27 -4.09
N VAL A 82 0.19 0.41 -3.85
CA VAL A 82 -0.16 1.68 -4.48
C VAL A 82 -0.04 2.72 -3.40
N VAL A 83 0.98 3.57 -3.49
CA VAL A 83 1.34 4.53 -2.43
C VAL A 83 1.20 5.93 -2.98
N ASP A 84 0.32 6.67 -2.34
CA ASP A 84 0.17 8.10 -2.57
C ASP A 84 1.21 8.85 -1.75
N LEU A 85 2.01 9.66 -2.42
CA LEU A 85 3.01 10.54 -1.83
C LEU A 85 2.81 11.98 -2.32
N SER A 86 1.57 12.40 -2.47
CA SER A 86 1.18 13.75 -2.88
C SER A 86 1.53 14.81 -1.84
N ALA A 87 1.32 16.08 -2.17
CA ALA A 87 1.66 17.19 -1.28
C ALA A 87 0.81 17.21 0.00
N SER A 88 -0.45 16.78 -0.07
CA SER A 88 -1.34 16.62 1.09
C SER A 88 -0.76 15.71 2.16
N GLU A 89 -0.02 14.68 1.74
CA GLU A 89 0.65 13.73 2.63
C GLU A 89 1.87 14.32 3.38
N ARG A 90 2.30 15.55 3.04
CA ARG A 90 3.38 16.25 3.78
C ARG A 90 2.89 16.84 5.10
N PHE A 91 1.58 16.95 5.26
CA PHE A 91 0.99 17.39 6.52
C PHE A 91 1.14 16.31 7.59
N GLY A 92 1.46 16.71 8.80
CA GLY A 92 1.54 15.81 9.92
C GLY A 92 1.95 16.55 11.18
N THR A 93 1.17 16.38 12.25
CA THR A 93 1.26 17.23 13.45
C THR A 93 1.91 16.57 14.65
N GLN A 94 1.98 15.23 14.73
CA GLN A 94 2.41 14.59 15.97
C GLN A 94 3.78 13.89 15.92
N ARG A 95 4.02 12.98 15.01
CA ARG A 95 5.27 12.18 14.99
C ARG A 95 6.05 12.28 13.68
N ALA A 96 5.34 12.34 12.58
CA ALA A 96 5.95 12.40 11.26
C ALA A 96 4.90 12.87 10.26
N ALA A 97 5.35 13.42 9.12
CA ALA A 97 4.47 13.69 7.99
C ALA A 97 3.83 12.37 7.52
N LYS A 98 2.60 12.42 7.01
CA LYS A 98 1.86 11.25 6.48
C LYS A 98 2.70 10.48 5.45
N VAL A 99 3.46 11.18 4.58
CA VAL A 99 4.42 10.58 3.62
C VAL A 99 5.34 9.57 4.27
N ARG A 100 5.86 9.89 5.46
CA ARG A 100 6.73 8.98 6.18
C ARG A 100 5.97 7.76 6.70
N VAL A 101 4.78 7.97 7.23
CA VAL A 101 3.90 6.88 7.70
C VAL A 101 3.49 5.98 6.53
N ALA A 102 3.10 6.58 5.38
CA ALA A 102 2.81 5.85 4.14
C ALA A 102 3.97 4.95 3.73
N SER A 103 5.18 5.51 3.73
CA SER A 103 6.40 4.79 3.37
C SER A 103 6.72 3.66 4.34
N GLU A 104 6.56 3.89 5.64
CA GLU A 104 6.79 2.88 6.68
C GLU A 104 5.78 1.74 6.56
N VAL A 105 4.49 2.03 6.37
CA VAL A 105 3.43 1.03 6.16
C VAL A 105 3.67 0.21 4.90
N ALA A 106 4.00 0.88 3.78
CA ALA A 106 4.27 0.19 2.52
C ALA A 106 5.51 -0.71 2.61
N ALA A 107 6.57 -0.26 3.28
CA ALA A 107 7.75 -1.08 3.54
C ALA A 107 7.43 -2.29 4.41
N LEU A 108 6.60 -2.09 5.44
CA LEU A 108 6.09 -3.14 6.32
C LEU A 108 5.39 -4.24 5.53
N LEU A 109 4.45 -3.86 4.67
CA LEU A 109 3.70 -4.78 3.82
C LEU A 109 4.61 -5.52 2.82
N ALA A 110 5.61 -4.81 2.26
CA ALA A 110 6.60 -5.40 1.37
C ALA A 110 7.44 -6.49 2.08
N PHE A 111 7.87 -6.24 3.31
CA PHE A 111 8.62 -7.24 4.10
C PHE A 111 7.76 -8.43 4.50
N SER A 112 6.48 -8.21 4.84
CA SER A 112 5.55 -9.30 5.13
C SER A 112 5.40 -10.24 3.92
N ALA A 113 5.33 -9.69 2.72
CA ALA A 113 5.24 -10.47 1.48
C ALA A 113 6.50 -11.31 1.20
N ILE A 114 7.71 -10.84 1.59
CA ILE A 114 8.94 -11.67 1.49
C ILE A 114 8.80 -12.96 2.31
N ARG A 115 8.32 -12.84 3.54
CA ARG A 115 8.18 -13.99 4.45
C ARG A 115 7.23 -15.04 3.90
N ASN A 116 6.24 -14.62 3.13
CA ASN A 116 5.26 -15.50 2.49
C ASN A 116 5.70 -15.96 1.09
N ASN A 117 6.92 -15.61 0.65
CA ASN A 117 7.44 -15.91 -0.70
C ASN A 117 6.55 -15.35 -1.84
N ASP A 118 5.88 -14.22 -1.59
CA ASP A 118 4.98 -13.55 -2.53
C ASP A 118 5.73 -12.64 -3.51
N ARG A 119 5.03 -12.24 -4.57
CA ARG A 119 5.52 -11.23 -5.52
C ARG A 119 5.10 -9.85 -5.05
N VAL A 120 6.02 -8.90 -5.04
CA VAL A 120 5.74 -7.53 -4.65
C VAL A 120 5.97 -6.59 -5.83
N GLY A 121 4.97 -5.76 -6.10
CA GLY A 121 5.06 -4.64 -7.04
C GLY A 121 4.74 -3.31 -6.34
N LEU A 122 5.09 -2.20 -6.99
CA LEU A 122 4.90 -0.86 -6.45
C LEU A 122 4.39 0.09 -7.53
N ILE A 123 3.46 0.94 -7.15
CA ILE A 123 3.04 2.13 -7.88
C ILE A 123 3.13 3.30 -6.91
N VAL A 124 3.94 4.30 -7.23
CA VAL A 124 3.99 5.56 -6.49
C VAL A 124 3.29 6.62 -7.33
N ALA A 125 2.39 7.32 -6.72
CA ALA A 125 1.65 8.41 -7.32
C ALA A 125 1.78 9.70 -6.51
N THR A 126 1.70 10.81 -7.21
CA THR A 126 1.51 12.17 -6.72
C THR A 126 0.37 12.78 -7.55
N ASP A 127 0.56 13.93 -8.17
CA ASP A 127 -0.29 14.48 -9.25
C ASP A 127 -0.30 13.59 -10.50
N LYS A 128 0.65 12.69 -10.61
CA LYS A 128 0.82 11.71 -11.68
C LYS A 128 1.40 10.42 -11.14
N VAL A 129 1.42 9.41 -11.98
CA VAL A 129 2.13 8.16 -11.66
C VAL A 129 3.62 8.38 -11.84
N GLU A 130 4.35 8.43 -10.74
CA GLU A 130 5.78 8.71 -10.71
C GLU A 130 6.65 7.48 -10.95
N ARG A 131 6.25 6.36 -10.36
CA ARG A 131 7.02 5.12 -10.40
C ARG A 131 6.12 3.90 -10.54
N ILE A 132 6.54 2.98 -11.37
CA ILE A 132 5.94 1.65 -11.46
C ILE A 132 7.06 0.62 -11.38
N VAL A 133 6.99 -0.24 -10.38
CA VAL A 133 7.86 -1.40 -10.23
C VAL A 133 7.01 -2.65 -10.42
N PRO A 134 7.19 -3.40 -11.52
CA PRO A 134 6.43 -4.62 -11.77
C PRO A 134 6.64 -5.67 -10.68
N PRO A 135 5.62 -6.49 -10.37
CA PRO A 135 5.69 -7.47 -9.30
C PRO A 135 6.70 -8.58 -9.62
N LYS A 136 7.67 -8.78 -8.73
CA LYS A 136 8.67 -9.84 -8.78
C LYS A 136 8.90 -10.41 -7.39
N LYS A 137 9.50 -11.61 -7.35
CA LYS A 137 9.92 -12.27 -6.12
C LYS A 137 11.34 -11.91 -5.72
N GLY A 138 11.63 -12.25 -4.47
CA GLY A 138 12.97 -12.30 -3.91
C GLY A 138 13.36 -11.06 -3.14
N GLU A 139 14.14 -11.28 -2.11
CA GLU A 139 14.59 -10.25 -1.16
C GLU A 139 15.23 -9.04 -1.84
N LYS A 140 16.12 -9.26 -2.81
CA LYS A 140 16.78 -8.17 -3.56
C LYS A 140 15.78 -7.27 -4.27
N HIS A 141 14.69 -7.86 -4.81
CA HIS A 141 13.65 -7.08 -5.48
C HIS A 141 12.82 -6.28 -4.49
N VAL A 142 12.43 -6.89 -3.37
CA VAL A 142 11.66 -6.19 -2.34
C VAL A 142 12.48 -5.10 -1.67
N MET A 143 13.77 -5.32 -1.43
CA MET A 143 14.69 -4.27 -0.96
C MET A 143 14.80 -3.10 -1.96
N ARG A 144 14.68 -3.39 -3.26
CA ARG A 144 14.57 -2.34 -4.27
C ARG A 144 13.25 -1.58 -4.11
N VAL A 145 12.11 -2.27 -3.97
CA VAL A 145 10.80 -1.65 -3.76
C VAL A 145 10.82 -0.73 -2.54
N VAL A 146 11.32 -1.22 -1.41
CA VAL A 146 11.46 -0.43 -0.17
C VAL A 146 12.34 0.80 -0.38
N ARG A 147 13.45 0.66 -1.10
CA ARG A 147 14.34 1.78 -1.42
C ARG A 147 13.66 2.82 -2.31
N GLU A 148 12.87 2.38 -3.29
CA GLU A 148 12.11 3.29 -4.17
C GLU A 148 11.04 4.07 -3.39
N ILE A 149 10.45 3.48 -2.36
CA ILE A 149 9.47 4.15 -1.50
C ILE A 149 10.16 5.14 -0.56
N LEU A 150 11.14 4.66 0.22
CA LEU A 150 11.80 5.47 1.27
C LEU A 150 12.74 6.55 0.70
N GLY A 151 13.27 6.34 -0.50
CA GLY A 151 14.12 7.28 -1.21
C GLY A 151 13.38 8.15 -2.21
N PHE A 152 12.04 8.08 -2.23
CA PHE A 152 11.25 8.89 -3.12
C PHE A 152 11.19 10.33 -2.60
N GLU A 153 11.78 11.24 -3.34
CA GLU A 153 11.64 12.68 -3.15
C GLU A 153 10.78 13.21 -4.29
N PRO A 154 9.54 13.63 -4.02
CA PRO A 154 8.70 14.24 -5.04
C PRO A 154 9.41 15.46 -5.62
N LYS A 155 9.65 15.46 -6.91
CA LYS A 155 10.13 16.65 -7.63
C LYS A 155 8.93 17.58 -7.83
N TRP A 156 8.69 18.41 -6.85
CA TRP A 156 7.75 19.51 -7.00
C TRP A 156 8.33 20.44 -8.05
N SER A 157 7.60 20.70 -9.11
CA SER A 157 7.98 21.74 -10.07
C SER A 157 8.05 23.05 -9.30
N GLU A 158 9.27 23.58 -9.13
CA GLU A 158 9.48 24.96 -8.70
C GLU A 158 8.68 25.84 -9.71
N GLY A 159 7.54 26.34 -9.30
CA GLY A 159 6.62 27.10 -10.18
C GLY A 159 5.17 26.63 -10.17
N ALA A 160 4.78 25.66 -9.36
CA ALA A 160 3.37 25.32 -9.14
C ALA A 160 2.61 26.43 -8.37
N GLY A 161 3.31 27.50 -7.96
CA GLY A 161 2.68 28.73 -7.51
C GLY A 161 2.02 29.44 -8.71
N HIS A 162 0.69 29.61 -8.69
CA HIS A 162 -0.13 30.40 -9.62
C HIS A 162 -0.36 29.73 -10.98
N ALA A 163 -0.99 28.58 -11.01
CA ALA A 163 -1.54 28.07 -12.25
C ALA A 163 -2.98 28.54 -12.42
N TYR A 164 -3.14 29.77 -12.90
CA TYR A 164 -4.37 30.15 -13.58
C TYR A 164 -4.30 29.59 -15.01
N ASP A 165 -5.41 28.98 -15.47
CA ASP A 165 -5.54 28.61 -16.88
C ASP A 165 -5.61 29.89 -17.76
N ALA A 166 -5.52 29.72 -19.08
CA ALA A 166 -5.61 30.84 -20.02
C ALA A 166 -6.95 31.64 -19.90
N GLN A 167 -7.91 31.12 -19.16
CA GLN A 167 -9.20 31.73 -18.89
C GLN A 167 -9.27 32.39 -17.49
N GLY A 168 -8.14 32.47 -16.78
CA GLY A 168 -8.08 33.08 -15.43
C GLY A 168 -8.75 32.23 -14.34
N ARG A 169 -9.03 30.95 -14.59
CA ARG A 169 -9.53 30.02 -13.60
C ARG A 169 -8.35 29.40 -12.88
N MET A 170 -8.41 29.43 -11.56
CA MET A 170 -7.45 28.76 -10.71
C MET A 170 -7.34 27.30 -11.12
N ARG A 171 -6.17 26.88 -11.56
CA ARG A 171 -5.81 25.48 -11.57
C ARG A 171 -5.53 25.13 -10.10
N LEU A 172 -6.46 24.47 -9.46
CA LEU A 172 -6.18 23.75 -8.23
C LEU A 172 -4.89 23.00 -8.47
N GLY A 173 -3.90 23.26 -7.64
CA GLY A 173 -2.58 22.66 -7.75
C GLY A 173 -2.69 21.16 -7.90
N ALA A 174 -1.63 20.57 -8.39
CA ALA A 174 -1.58 19.17 -8.82
C ALA A 174 -2.29 18.24 -7.82
N ALA A 175 -3.58 18.08 -8.03
CA ALA A 175 -4.42 17.22 -7.22
C ALA A 175 -3.83 15.80 -7.22
N THR A 176 -3.86 15.15 -6.10
CA THR A 176 -3.57 13.72 -5.99
C THR A 176 -4.21 12.97 -7.16
N ASN A 177 -3.46 12.14 -7.88
CA ASN A 177 -3.98 11.38 -9.01
C ASN A 177 -4.18 9.90 -8.64
N LEU A 178 -5.04 9.65 -7.65
CA LEU A 178 -5.39 8.29 -7.23
C LEU A 178 -6.06 7.52 -8.36
N LYS A 179 -6.84 8.20 -9.19
CA LYS A 179 -7.45 7.60 -10.39
C LYS A 179 -6.38 7.02 -11.33
N GLY A 180 -5.36 7.78 -11.69
CA GLY A 180 -4.27 7.32 -12.56
C GLY A 180 -3.44 6.18 -11.94
N ALA A 181 -3.26 6.20 -10.62
CA ALA A 181 -2.61 5.12 -9.90
C ALA A 181 -3.41 3.82 -9.99
N LEU A 182 -4.72 3.86 -9.77
CA LEU A 182 -5.63 2.71 -9.88
C LEU A 182 -5.74 2.19 -11.33
N GLU A 183 -5.79 3.07 -12.33
CA GLU A 183 -5.74 2.68 -13.75
C GLU A 183 -4.43 1.94 -14.07
N SER A 184 -3.32 2.41 -13.50
CA SER A 184 -2.02 1.77 -13.67
C SER A 184 -1.96 0.41 -12.98
N LEU A 185 -2.58 0.25 -11.82
CA LEU A 185 -2.74 -1.04 -11.13
C LEU A 185 -3.44 -2.06 -12.06
N VAL A 186 -4.59 -1.68 -12.62
CA VAL A 186 -5.37 -2.54 -13.52
C VAL A 186 -4.58 -2.92 -14.78
N ARG A 187 -3.73 -2.02 -15.28
CA ARG A 187 -2.91 -2.23 -16.48
C ARG A 187 -1.70 -3.14 -16.21
N VAL A 188 -0.99 -2.89 -15.11
CA VAL A 188 0.27 -3.57 -14.77
C VAL A 188 0.02 -4.97 -14.24
N SER A 189 -0.98 -5.14 -13.39
CA SER A 189 -1.30 -6.42 -12.78
C SER A 189 -2.32 -7.18 -13.63
N ARG A 190 -1.82 -8.07 -14.49
CA ARG A 190 -2.68 -8.88 -15.39
C ARG A 190 -3.45 -9.96 -14.64
N ARG A 191 -2.88 -10.52 -13.56
CA ARG A 191 -3.50 -11.55 -12.72
C ARG A 191 -4.12 -10.89 -11.50
N ARG A 192 -5.09 -11.55 -10.88
CA ARG A 192 -5.66 -11.12 -9.61
C ARG A 192 -4.54 -10.98 -8.59
N SER A 193 -4.53 -9.87 -7.88
CA SER A 193 -3.53 -9.52 -6.87
C SER A 193 -4.21 -8.90 -5.67
N ILE A 194 -3.54 -8.91 -4.53
CA ILE A 194 -3.92 -8.08 -3.39
C ILE A 194 -3.27 -6.72 -3.61
N ALA A 195 -4.05 -5.66 -3.60
CA ALA A 195 -3.58 -4.30 -3.81
C ALA A 195 -3.85 -3.46 -2.57
N PHE A 196 -2.78 -3.11 -1.86
CA PHE A 196 -2.86 -2.14 -0.77
C PHE A 196 -2.76 -0.74 -1.35
N VAL A 197 -3.79 0.06 -1.15
CA VAL A 197 -3.86 1.46 -1.60
C VAL A 197 -3.70 2.34 -0.37
N VAL A 198 -2.53 2.96 -0.23
CA VAL A 198 -2.15 3.80 0.91
C VAL A 198 -2.30 5.25 0.51
N SER A 199 -3.26 5.97 1.07
CA SER A 199 -3.59 7.37 0.76
C SER A 199 -4.47 7.94 1.88
N ASP A 200 -4.65 9.25 1.95
CA ASP A 200 -5.67 9.89 2.77
C ASP A 200 -7.07 9.91 2.09
N PHE A 201 -7.12 9.56 0.80
CA PHE A 201 -8.35 9.49 -0.01
C PHE A 201 -9.11 10.81 -0.14
N TYR A 202 -8.45 11.95 0.03
CA TYR A 202 -9.07 13.27 -0.19
C TYR A 202 -9.19 13.67 -1.66
N ASP A 203 -8.69 12.83 -2.60
CA ASP A 203 -8.91 12.99 -4.04
C ASP A 203 -10.39 12.74 -4.42
N ALA A 204 -10.80 13.19 -5.59
CA ALA A 204 -12.14 13.01 -6.12
C ALA A 204 -12.14 12.38 -7.51
N GLY A 205 -13.19 11.62 -7.82
CA GLY A 205 -13.39 11.03 -9.15
C GLY A 205 -12.63 9.73 -9.39
N TYR A 206 -12.08 9.12 -8.36
CA TYR A 206 -11.42 7.81 -8.41
C TYR A 206 -12.38 6.64 -8.16
N GLU A 207 -13.59 6.86 -7.67
CA GLU A 207 -14.52 5.85 -7.15
C GLU A 207 -14.87 4.80 -8.22
N ARG A 208 -15.11 5.24 -9.46
CA ARG A 208 -15.38 4.33 -10.58
C ARG A 208 -14.17 3.45 -10.90
N THR A 209 -12.98 4.02 -10.85
CA THR A 209 -11.74 3.28 -11.11
C THR A 209 -11.42 2.34 -9.97
N LEU A 210 -11.72 2.74 -8.73
CA LEU A 210 -11.61 1.88 -7.55
C LEU A 210 -12.56 0.67 -7.67
N ALA A 211 -13.80 0.88 -8.09
CA ALA A 211 -14.74 -0.22 -8.35
C ALA A 211 -14.23 -1.18 -9.43
N LEU A 212 -13.66 -0.67 -10.53
CA LEU A 212 -13.05 -1.49 -11.57
C LEU A 212 -11.81 -2.26 -11.05
N ALA A 213 -10.97 -1.62 -10.25
CA ALA A 213 -9.83 -2.27 -9.62
C ALA A 213 -10.28 -3.38 -8.65
N SER A 214 -11.31 -3.13 -7.84
CA SER A 214 -11.87 -4.10 -6.89
C SER A 214 -12.57 -5.28 -7.56
N ALA A 215 -13.11 -5.09 -8.76
CA ALA A 215 -13.65 -6.20 -9.56
C ALA A 215 -12.56 -7.15 -10.06
N LYS A 216 -11.33 -6.65 -10.30
CA LYS A 216 -10.20 -7.42 -10.83
C LYS A 216 -9.24 -7.91 -9.75
N HIS A 217 -9.05 -7.13 -8.71
CA HIS A 217 -8.08 -7.34 -7.63
C HIS A 217 -8.78 -7.32 -6.27
N ASP A 218 -8.09 -7.80 -5.26
CA ASP A 218 -8.50 -7.65 -3.87
C ASP A 218 -7.91 -6.34 -3.34
N VAL A 219 -8.70 -5.28 -3.38
CA VAL A 219 -8.23 -3.95 -3.00
C VAL A 219 -8.46 -3.71 -1.52
N VAL A 220 -7.38 -3.41 -0.81
CA VAL A 220 -7.39 -3.08 0.61
C VAL A 220 -6.99 -1.61 0.75
N PRO A 221 -7.95 -0.72 1.02
CA PRO A 221 -7.63 0.68 1.30
C PRO A 221 -6.96 0.79 2.68
N VAL A 222 -5.87 1.54 2.73
CA VAL A 222 -5.16 1.91 3.96
C VAL A 222 -5.24 3.42 4.09
N VAL A 223 -6.16 3.88 4.91
CA VAL A 223 -6.44 5.30 5.07
C VAL A 223 -5.46 5.92 6.06
N LEU A 224 -4.75 6.96 5.64
CA LEU A 224 -3.86 7.74 6.48
C LEU A 224 -4.61 8.92 7.07
N VAL A 225 -4.70 8.97 8.38
CA VAL A 225 -5.43 10.02 9.10
C VAL A 225 -4.50 10.71 10.09
N ASP A 226 -4.41 12.04 10.03
CA ASP A 226 -3.83 12.83 11.11
C ASP A 226 -4.96 13.28 12.05
N PRO A 227 -4.77 13.25 13.37
CA PRO A 227 -5.78 13.76 14.32
C PRO A 227 -6.22 15.20 14.07
N ARG A 228 -5.40 15.99 13.39
CA ARG A 228 -5.69 17.39 13.02
C ARG A 228 -6.46 17.52 11.71
N ASP A 229 -6.57 16.47 10.90
CA ASP A 229 -7.39 16.49 9.69
C ASP A 229 -8.87 16.78 10.02
N GLY A 230 -9.35 16.29 11.16
CA GLY A 230 -10.74 16.49 11.60
C GLY A 230 -10.95 17.60 12.62
N ALA A 231 -9.89 18.27 13.11
CA ALA A 231 -10.00 19.22 14.21
C ALA A 231 -9.05 20.42 14.06
N MET A 232 -9.63 21.58 13.73
CA MET A 232 -8.88 22.82 13.67
C MET A 232 -8.57 23.32 15.11
N PRO A 233 -7.29 23.60 15.47
CA PRO A 233 -6.93 24.11 16.78
C PRO A 233 -7.38 25.56 16.94
N ASP A 234 -7.70 25.95 18.18
CA ASP A 234 -7.98 27.33 18.53
C ASP A 234 -6.64 28.07 18.78
N VAL A 235 -6.17 28.79 17.77
CA VAL A 235 -4.92 29.58 17.82
C VAL A 235 -5.13 31.02 17.41
N GLY A 236 -6.40 31.46 17.35
CA GLY A 236 -6.78 32.78 16.86
C GLY A 236 -6.62 32.90 15.34
N LEU A 237 -6.17 34.06 14.87
CA LEU A 237 -5.91 34.29 13.45
C LEU A 237 -4.69 33.47 12.99
N ALA A 238 -4.89 32.57 12.05
CA ALA A 238 -3.85 31.75 11.47
C ALA A 238 -3.88 31.80 9.94
N SER A 239 -2.70 31.79 9.32
CA SER A 239 -2.58 31.63 7.88
C SER A 239 -2.47 30.16 7.56
N PHE A 240 -3.38 29.67 6.72
CA PHE A 240 -3.34 28.32 6.17
C PHE A 240 -2.87 28.41 4.73
N GLU A 241 -1.89 27.60 4.41
CA GLU A 241 -1.38 27.44 3.05
C GLU A 241 -1.90 26.12 2.49
N ASP A 242 -2.54 26.17 1.34
CA ASP A 242 -2.84 24.97 0.58
C ASP A 242 -1.55 24.43 -0.03
N LEU A 243 -1.14 23.25 0.41
CA LEU A 243 0.10 22.62 -0.02
C LEU A 243 0.11 22.22 -1.51
N GLU A 244 -1.06 22.18 -2.13
CA GLU A 244 -1.21 21.83 -3.54
C GLU A 244 -1.20 23.07 -4.44
N SER A 245 -1.89 24.14 -4.05
CA SER A 245 -1.98 25.38 -4.84
C SER A 245 -0.94 26.42 -4.42
N GLY A 246 -0.41 26.35 -3.20
CA GLY A 246 0.43 27.38 -2.59
C GLY A 246 -0.34 28.63 -2.17
N GLU A 247 -1.67 28.60 -2.24
CA GLU A 247 -2.49 29.73 -1.78
C GLU A 247 -2.56 29.79 -0.26
N SER A 248 -2.51 31.02 0.26
CA SER A 248 -2.65 31.24 1.68
C SER A 248 -3.95 31.98 1.96
N ILE A 249 -4.72 31.46 2.90
CA ILE A 249 -5.92 32.09 3.42
C ILE A 249 -5.74 32.39 4.91
N LEU A 250 -6.22 33.57 5.30
CA LEU A 250 -6.25 33.95 6.71
C LEU A 250 -7.57 33.49 7.31
N VAL A 251 -7.50 32.64 8.33
CA VAL A 251 -8.66 32.05 8.98
C VAL A 251 -8.65 32.40 10.46
N ASP A 252 -9.78 32.86 10.98
CA ASP A 252 -9.97 33.03 12.42
C ASP A 252 -10.38 31.69 13.05
N THR A 253 -9.40 30.98 13.55
CA THR A 253 -9.61 29.69 14.24
C THR A 253 -10.20 29.86 15.64
N GLY A 254 -10.24 31.09 16.19
CA GLY A 254 -10.91 31.43 17.42
C GLY A 254 -12.44 31.39 17.30
N ASP A 255 -13.01 31.57 16.09
CA ASP A 255 -14.46 31.47 15.87
C ASP A 255 -14.93 30.00 15.94
N PRO A 256 -15.79 29.64 16.92
CA PRO A 256 -16.31 28.28 17.04
C PRO A 256 -17.09 27.80 15.80
N ARG A 257 -17.70 28.73 15.05
CA ARG A 257 -18.45 28.38 13.83
C ARG A 257 -17.53 27.92 12.72
N VAL A 258 -16.36 28.53 12.59
CA VAL A 258 -15.32 28.14 11.62
C VAL A 258 -14.82 26.74 11.95
N ARG A 259 -14.50 26.48 13.21
CA ARG A 259 -14.07 25.15 13.66
C ARG A 259 -15.14 24.07 13.46
N ALA A 260 -16.41 24.40 13.74
CA ALA A 260 -17.52 23.47 13.54
C ALA A 260 -17.76 23.19 12.06
N TRP A 261 -17.67 24.20 11.20
CA TRP A 261 -17.76 24.03 9.76
C TRP A 261 -16.64 23.13 9.23
N TYR A 262 -15.41 23.40 9.63
CA TYR A 262 -14.25 22.58 9.25
C TYR A 262 -14.44 21.11 9.65
N ALA A 263 -14.80 20.88 10.91
CA ALA A 263 -15.03 19.52 11.42
C ALA A 263 -16.19 18.79 10.72
N ALA A 264 -17.16 19.52 10.18
CA ALA A 264 -18.24 18.94 9.39
C ALA A 264 -17.83 18.65 7.94
N ALA A 265 -16.96 19.48 7.37
CA ALA A 265 -16.46 19.32 6.00
C ALA A 265 -15.48 18.15 5.85
N MET A 266 -14.81 17.78 6.95
CA MET A 266 -13.79 16.71 6.97
C MET A 266 -14.35 15.33 7.40
N LYS A 267 -15.69 15.20 7.55
CA LYS A 267 -16.39 13.92 7.82
C LYS A 267 -16.87 13.26 6.54
#